data_48ce969efe80a224916177cdc07feb5b
#
_entry.id   48ce969efe80a224916177cdc07feb5b
#
_cell.length_a   1.000
_cell.length_b   1.000
_cell.length_c   1.000
_cell.angle_alpha   90.00
_cell.angle_beta   90.00
_cell.angle_gamma   90.00
#
_symmetry.space_group_name_H-M   'P 1'
#
loop_
_entity.id
_entity.type
_entity.pdbx_description
1 polymer ?
#
loop_
_entity_poly.entity_id
_entity_poly.type
_entity_poly.pdbx_seq_one_letter_code
_entity_poly.pdbx_strand_id
1 'polypeptide(L)'
;MQPVCQILDECRIERQTILFSATLDDEVADLVRDYQTNPVTIEVGPKEVSMDSMTHYFWLMPNSKKSTITSEIVRKCGRTIVFCRTRAGADRVGDDLTHDGLAAQVLHGGLSQKQRDRAMARFQHGECMALIATDVAARGIDVEGVNCVIHYDPPENGKAYKHRSGRTARGGSSGIIISLIQKPQRKTVSKIQREVGINVEFTPPDFAQLPEFEVEFIGAPRRRSFGSRNRNESSRKHYGNRNRPQ
;
A
#
# COMPACT_ATOMS: atom_id res chain seq x y z
N MET A 1 21.94 -8.11 0.09
CA MET A 1 23.20 -7.35 0.26
C MET A 1 24.32 -7.74 -0.70
N GLN A 2 24.50 -9.00 -1.15
CA GLN A 2 25.57 -9.43 -2.06
C GLN A 2 25.90 -8.46 -3.24
N PRO A 3 24.93 -7.93 -4.02
CA PRO A 3 25.28 -7.01 -5.11
C PRO A 3 25.90 -5.68 -4.66
N VAL A 4 25.55 -5.22 -3.46
CA VAL A 4 26.14 -3.98 -2.88
C VAL A 4 27.58 -4.22 -2.47
N CYS A 5 27.87 -5.35 -1.83
CA CYS A 5 29.23 -5.75 -1.48
C CYS A 5 30.12 -5.86 -2.73
N GLN A 6 29.64 -6.52 -3.79
CA GLN A 6 30.38 -6.64 -5.06
C GLN A 6 30.74 -5.28 -5.66
N ILE A 7 29.83 -4.30 -5.62
CA ILE A 7 30.11 -2.93 -6.09
C ILE A 7 31.16 -2.25 -5.18
N LEU A 8 31.03 -2.42 -3.87
CA LEU A 8 31.95 -1.82 -2.90
C LEU A 8 33.38 -2.43 -3.01
N ASP A 9 33.49 -3.71 -3.32
CA ASP A 9 34.75 -4.43 -3.51
C ASP A 9 35.53 -3.92 -4.76
N GLU A 10 34.81 -3.48 -5.79
CA GLU A 10 35.40 -2.87 -6.99
C GLU A 10 35.78 -1.40 -6.81
N CYS A 11 35.34 -0.76 -5.74
CA CYS A 11 35.68 0.64 -5.46
C CYS A 11 37.08 0.78 -4.88
N ARG A 12 37.74 1.92 -5.14
CA ARG A 12 39.07 2.24 -4.56
C ARG A 12 39.01 2.18 -3.03
N ILE A 13 40.09 1.67 -2.40
CA ILE A 13 40.20 1.57 -0.94
C ILE A 13 40.21 2.97 -0.30
N GLU A 14 40.96 3.92 -0.89
CA GLU A 14 40.94 5.31 -0.45
C GLU A 14 39.69 6.03 -0.95
N ARG A 15 38.63 6.02 -0.13
CA ARG A 15 37.37 6.70 -0.41
C ARG A 15 36.68 7.16 0.87
N GLN A 16 35.83 8.15 0.77
CA GLN A 16 34.85 8.47 1.78
C GLN A 16 33.58 7.62 1.52
N THR A 17 33.18 6.86 2.52
CA THR A 17 31.94 6.05 2.43
C THR A 17 30.88 6.66 3.33
N ILE A 18 29.74 7.09 2.74
CA ILE A 18 28.60 7.64 3.44
C ILE A 18 27.44 6.68 3.25
N LEU A 19 26.82 6.26 4.35
CA LEU A 19 25.69 5.34 4.35
C LEU A 19 24.47 6.02 4.97
N PHE A 20 23.35 6.00 4.23
CA PHE A 20 22.06 6.45 4.73
C PHE A 20 21.11 5.25 4.83
N SER A 21 20.57 5.04 6.01
CA SER A 21 19.56 3.99 6.25
C SER A 21 18.51 4.46 7.23
N ALA A 22 17.28 4.03 7.02
CA ALA A 22 16.20 4.25 7.98
C ALA A 22 16.33 3.36 9.23
N THR A 23 17.06 2.25 9.12
CA THR A 23 17.32 1.31 10.23
C THR A 23 18.75 0.78 10.11
N LEU A 24 19.43 0.69 11.25
CA LEU A 24 20.72 0.01 11.35
C LEU A 24 20.45 -1.44 11.80
N ASP A 25 19.87 -2.23 10.90
CA ASP A 25 19.66 -3.67 11.13
C ASP A 25 20.94 -4.48 10.87
N ASP A 26 20.88 -5.78 11.19
CA ASP A 26 22.04 -6.67 11.12
C ASP A 26 22.76 -6.61 9.77
N GLU A 27 22.00 -6.58 8.64
CA GLU A 27 22.59 -6.50 7.30
C GLU A 27 23.30 -5.17 7.02
N VAL A 28 22.76 -4.06 7.55
CA VAL A 28 23.37 -2.73 7.44
C VAL A 28 24.55 -2.60 8.39
N ALA A 29 24.45 -3.15 9.60
CA ALA A 29 25.54 -3.20 10.56
C ALA A 29 26.74 -3.98 10.02
N ASP A 30 26.50 -5.07 9.30
CA ASP A 30 27.57 -5.82 8.61
C ASP A 30 28.28 -4.96 7.56
N LEU A 31 27.53 -4.21 6.72
CA LEU A 31 28.12 -3.28 5.76
C LEU A 31 28.96 -2.19 6.43
N VAL A 32 28.48 -1.62 7.53
CA VAL A 32 29.22 -0.60 8.29
C VAL A 32 30.55 -1.20 8.79
N ARG A 33 30.49 -2.38 9.40
CA ARG A 33 31.68 -3.06 9.94
C ARG A 33 32.70 -3.40 8.85
N ASP A 34 32.23 -3.88 7.70
CA ASP A 34 33.11 -4.42 6.66
C ASP A 34 33.68 -3.33 5.74
N TYR A 35 32.99 -2.18 5.56
CA TYR A 35 33.33 -1.17 4.57
C TYR A 35 33.58 0.24 5.14
N GLN A 36 33.45 0.45 6.46
CA GLN A 36 33.73 1.74 7.10
C GLN A 36 34.77 1.59 8.24
N THR A 37 35.67 2.52 8.33
CA THR A 37 36.67 2.59 9.42
C THR A 37 36.33 3.77 10.34
N ASN A 38 36.09 3.51 11.63
CA ASN A 38 35.72 4.52 12.63
C ASN A 38 34.58 5.46 12.16
N PRO A 39 33.42 4.93 11.73
CA PRO A 39 32.38 5.78 11.20
C PRO A 39 31.79 6.70 12.27
N VAL A 40 31.46 7.93 11.87
CA VAL A 40 30.64 8.83 12.70
C VAL A 40 29.18 8.48 12.44
N THR A 41 28.47 8.04 13.47
CA THR A 41 27.04 7.74 13.38
C THR A 41 26.23 8.96 13.81
N ILE A 42 25.34 9.41 12.93
CA ILE A 42 24.41 10.50 13.22
C ILE A 42 22.99 9.93 13.11
N GLU A 43 22.26 9.91 14.22
CA GLU A 43 20.85 9.52 14.26
C GLU A 43 19.97 10.77 14.20
N VAL A 44 19.04 10.82 13.24
CA VAL A 44 18.11 11.93 13.06
C VAL A 44 16.68 11.43 13.25
N GLY A 45 15.96 12.04 14.17
CA GLY A 45 14.57 11.67 14.46
C GLY A 45 14.40 10.69 15.64
N PRO A 46 13.17 10.34 16.00
CA PRO A 46 12.90 9.38 17.05
C PRO A 46 13.43 7.99 16.65
N LYS A 47 14.16 7.33 17.56
CA LYS A 47 14.79 6.00 17.36
C LYS A 47 13.83 4.92 16.85
N GLU A 48 12.57 5.00 17.22
CA GLU A 48 11.51 4.07 16.77
C GLU A 48 10.18 4.80 16.64
N VAL A 49 9.36 4.32 15.70
CA VAL A 49 7.94 4.70 15.66
C VAL A 49 7.28 4.10 16.88
N SER A 50 6.84 4.94 17.82
CA SER A 50 6.13 4.45 19.01
C SER A 50 4.81 3.81 18.59
N MET A 51 4.63 2.55 18.94
CA MET A 51 3.36 1.86 18.72
C MET A 51 2.25 2.41 19.63
N ASP A 52 2.62 3.04 20.76
CA ASP A 52 1.66 3.59 21.74
C ASP A 52 0.90 4.81 21.21
N SER A 53 1.43 5.50 20.19
CA SER A 53 0.76 6.64 19.55
C SER A 53 -0.32 6.21 18.55
N MET A 54 -0.50 4.91 18.36
CA MET A 54 -1.41 4.33 17.37
C MET A 54 -2.47 3.48 18.06
N THR A 55 -3.68 3.46 17.48
CA THR A 55 -4.73 2.52 17.89
C THR A 55 -4.70 1.30 16.98
N HIS A 56 -4.59 0.13 17.58
CA HIS A 56 -4.44 -1.14 16.86
C HIS A 56 -5.71 -1.97 16.95
N TYR A 57 -6.19 -2.47 15.79
CA TYR A 57 -7.30 -3.41 15.70
C TYR A 57 -6.87 -4.67 14.94
N PHE A 58 -7.26 -5.84 15.46
CA PHE A 58 -7.01 -7.13 14.82
C PHE A 58 -8.35 -7.83 14.59
N TRP A 59 -8.88 -7.67 13.39
CA TRP A 59 -10.21 -8.16 13.04
C TRP A 59 -10.17 -9.55 12.41
N LEU A 60 -10.85 -10.51 13.05
CA LEU A 60 -10.99 -11.87 12.54
C LEU A 60 -12.13 -11.96 11.55
N MET A 61 -11.82 -12.42 10.33
CA MET A 61 -12.83 -12.56 9.27
C MET A 61 -12.42 -13.59 8.21
N PRO A 62 -13.37 -14.11 7.43
CA PRO A 62 -13.08 -14.92 6.24
C PRO A 62 -12.52 -14.04 5.12
N ASN A 63 -11.69 -14.65 4.25
CA ASN A 63 -11.06 -13.93 3.14
C ASN A 63 -12.07 -13.25 2.20
N SER A 64 -13.23 -13.90 1.97
CA SER A 64 -14.29 -13.39 1.09
C SER A 64 -14.90 -12.05 1.52
N LYS A 65 -14.74 -11.66 2.78
CA LYS A 65 -15.28 -10.38 3.29
C LYS A 65 -14.24 -9.25 3.34
N LYS A 66 -12.95 -9.54 3.10
CA LYS A 66 -11.88 -8.55 3.28
C LYS A 66 -12.04 -7.32 2.39
N SER A 67 -12.34 -7.48 1.11
CA SER A 67 -12.49 -6.34 0.18
C SER A 67 -13.65 -5.42 0.60
N THR A 68 -14.81 -5.98 0.90
CA THR A 68 -15.98 -5.21 1.36
C THR A 68 -15.67 -4.44 2.65
N ILE A 69 -15.09 -5.13 3.65
CA ILE A 69 -14.69 -4.49 4.91
C ILE A 69 -13.63 -3.40 4.68
N THR A 70 -12.68 -3.61 3.76
CA THR A 70 -11.68 -2.59 3.40
C THR A 70 -12.35 -1.36 2.81
N SER A 71 -13.33 -1.52 1.91
CA SER A 71 -14.10 -0.40 1.35
C SER A 71 -14.83 0.40 2.43
N GLU A 72 -15.43 -0.27 3.41
CA GLU A 72 -16.12 0.39 4.53
C GLU A 72 -15.15 1.14 5.46
N ILE A 73 -13.97 0.54 5.76
CA ILE A 73 -12.92 1.22 6.54
C ILE A 73 -12.47 2.49 5.81
N VAL A 74 -12.19 2.42 4.50
CA VAL A 74 -11.75 3.57 3.71
C VAL A 74 -12.81 4.68 3.71
N ARG A 75 -14.09 4.34 3.62
CA ARG A 75 -15.18 5.34 3.71
C ARG A 75 -15.20 6.04 5.07
N LYS A 76 -14.95 5.29 6.14
CA LYS A 76 -15.01 5.83 7.51
C LYS A 76 -13.74 6.58 7.90
N CYS A 77 -12.57 6.06 7.55
CA CYS A 77 -11.28 6.63 7.96
C CYS A 77 -10.71 7.64 6.94
N GLY A 78 -11.19 7.66 5.70
CA GLY A 78 -10.65 8.53 4.66
C GLY A 78 -9.31 8.04 4.11
N ARG A 79 -8.29 8.90 4.14
CA ARG A 79 -6.99 8.60 3.53
C ARG A 79 -6.32 7.38 4.18
N THR A 80 -6.25 6.30 3.41
CA THR A 80 -5.84 4.97 3.89
C THR A 80 -4.77 4.34 3.00
N ILE A 81 -3.76 3.71 3.60
CA ILE A 81 -2.83 2.84 2.88
C ILE A 81 -3.19 1.39 3.19
N VAL A 82 -3.33 0.57 2.15
CA VAL A 82 -3.69 -0.85 2.25
C VAL A 82 -2.51 -1.71 1.81
N PHE A 83 -1.98 -2.52 2.72
CA PHE A 83 -0.86 -3.40 2.44
C PHE A 83 -1.30 -4.79 2.03
N CYS A 84 -0.96 -5.19 0.80
CA CYS A 84 -1.16 -6.51 0.24
C CYS A 84 0.18 -7.25 0.08
N ARG A 85 0.16 -8.58 0.23
CA ARG A 85 1.35 -9.42 0.11
C ARG A 85 1.86 -9.51 -1.33
N THR A 86 0.96 -9.59 -2.32
CA THR A 86 1.30 -9.84 -3.71
C THR A 86 0.85 -8.71 -4.63
N ARG A 87 1.50 -8.57 -5.80
CA ARG A 87 1.11 -7.63 -6.86
C ARG A 87 -0.32 -7.87 -7.32
N ALA A 88 -0.64 -9.13 -7.70
CA ALA A 88 -1.99 -9.50 -8.13
C ALA A 88 -3.05 -9.30 -7.03
N GLY A 89 -2.68 -9.46 -5.75
CA GLY A 89 -3.55 -9.13 -4.62
C GLY A 89 -3.83 -7.64 -4.53
N ALA A 90 -2.80 -6.81 -4.74
CA ALA A 90 -2.95 -5.36 -4.73
C ALA A 90 -3.83 -4.86 -5.89
N ASP A 91 -3.61 -5.40 -7.12
CA ASP A 91 -4.44 -5.06 -8.28
C ASP A 91 -5.90 -5.43 -8.03
N ARG A 92 -6.18 -6.65 -7.56
CA ARG A 92 -7.54 -7.10 -7.26
C ARG A 92 -8.23 -6.20 -6.22
N VAL A 93 -7.55 -5.88 -5.11
CA VAL A 93 -8.13 -5.01 -4.08
C VAL A 93 -8.37 -3.60 -4.64
N GLY A 94 -7.47 -3.08 -5.47
CA GLY A 94 -7.67 -1.80 -6.15
C GLY A 94 -8.89 -1.78 -7.07
N ASP A 95 -9.10 -2.86 -7.83
CA ASP A 95 -10.28 -3.04 -8.70
C ASP A 95 -11.56 -3.16 -7.85
N ASP A 96 -11.55 -3.95 -6.77
CA ASP A 96 -12.68 -4.12 -5.86
C ASP A 96 -13.10 -2.77 -5.25
N LEU A 97 -12.17 -1.97 -4.72
CA LEU A 97 -12.46 -0.66 -4.15
C LEU A 97 -13.00 0.32 -5.21
N THR A 98 -12.43 0.27 -6.41
CA THR A 98 -12.90 1.11 -7.52
C THR A 98 -14.30 0.73 -7.97
N HIS A 99 -14.61 -0.58 -8.01
CA HIS A 99 -15.94 -1.10 -8.28
C HIS A 99 -16.96 -0.65 -7.21
N ASP A 100 -16.54 -0.59 -5.95
CA ASP A 100 -17.33 -0.07 -4.83
C ASP A 100 -17.46 1.47 -4.85
N GLY A 101 -16.95 2.14 -5.88
CA GLY A 101 -17.07 3.58 -6.09
C GLY A 101 -16.04 4.43 -5.37
N LEU A 102 -14.98 3.85 -4.80
CA LEU A 102 -13.90 4.59 -4.15
C LEU A 102 -12.79 4.97 -5.14
N ALA A 103 -12.27 6.18 -5.04
CA ALA A 103 -11.05 6.55 -5.75
C ALA A 103 -9.85 5.85 -5.09
N ALA A 104 -9.25 4.89 -5.79
CA ALA A 104 -8.13 4.10 -5.32
C ALA A 104 -6.97 4.10 -6.34
N GLN A 105 -5.74 3.97 -5.85
CA GLN A 105 -4.53 3.80 -6.66
C GLN A 105 -3.75 2.59 -6.18
N VAL A 106 -3.08 1.92 -7.11
CA VAL A 106 -2.25 0.74 -6.80
C VAL A 106 -0.78 1.08 -6.97
N LEU A 107 0.08 0.55 -6.08
CA LEU A 107 1.51 0.78 -6.08
C LEU A 107 2.28 -0.51 -5.80
N HIS A 108 2.90 -1.09 -6.83
CA HIS A 108 3.72 -2.31 -6.69
C HIS A 108 4.85 -2.36 -7.73
N GLY A 109 5.80 -3.27 -7.55
CA GLY A 109 6.99 -3.39 -8.41
C GLY A 109 6.72 -3.89 -9.84
N GLY A 110 5.47 -4.20 -10.21
CA GLY A 110 5.08 -4.52 -11.59
C GLY A 110 4.72 -3.30 -12.43
N LEU A 111 4.60 -2.13 -11.80
CA LEU A 111 4.31 -0.86 -12.48
C LEU A 111 5.58 -0.22 -13.02
N SER A 112 5.48 0.48 -14.16
CA SER A 112 6.54 1.35 -14.64
C SER A 112 6.75 2.52 -13.67
N GLN A 113 7.95 3.15 -13.70
CA GLN A 113 8.24 4.29 -12.83
C GLN A 113 7.21 5.42 -13.02
N LYS A 114 6.85 5.75 -14.27
CA LYS A 114 5.83 6.76 -14.58
C LYS A 114 4.46 6.45 -13.96
N GLN A 115 4.05 5.18 -13.93
CA GLN A 115 2.80 4.77 -13.29
C GLN A 115 2.89 4.91 -11.76
N ARG A 116 4.02 4.54 -11.16
CA ARG A 116 4.27 4.70 -9.71
C ARG A 116 4.24 6.16 -9.30
N ASP A 117 4.95 7.03 -10.04
CA ASP A 117 5.00 8.47 -9.77
C ASP A 117 3.60 9.09 -9.87
N ARG A 118 2.82 8.67 -10.86
CA ARG A 118 1.43 9.13 -11.02
C ARG A 118 0.52 8.66 -9.88
N ALA A 119 0.63 7.41 -9.44
CA ALA A 119 -0.15 6.88 -8.32
C ALA A 119 0.18 7.62 -7.02
N MET A 120 1.48 7.85 -6.77
CA MET A 120 1.95 8.61 -5.62
C MET A 120 1.47 10.06 -5.65
N ALA A 121 1.65 10.76 -6.76
CA ALA A 121 1.22 12.14 -6.91
C ALA A 121 -0.28 12.30 -6.63
N ARG A 122 -1.12 11.42 -7.21
CA ARG A 122 -2.56 11.43 -6.98
C ARG A 122 -2.93 11.20 -5.51
N PHE A 123 -2.24 10.30 -4.83
CA PHE A 123 -2.47 10.06 -3.41
C PHE A 123 -1.95 11.23 -2.56
N GLN A 124 -0.79 11.81 -2.86
CA GLN A 124 -0.25 12.98 -2.17
C GLN A 124 -1.16 14.21 -2.28
N HIS A 125 -1.71 14.45 -3.47
CA HIS A 125 -2.63 15.59 -3.70
C HIS A 125 -4.06 15.34 -3.22
N GLY A 126 -4.34 14.20 -2.56
CA GLY A 126 -5.68 13.90 -2.06
C GLY A 126 -6.70 13.56 -3.16
N GLU A 127 -6.25 13.22 -4.39
CA GLU A 127 -7.12 12.83 -5.49
C GLU A 127 -7.65 11.39 -5.40
N CYS A 128 -7.23 10.64 -4.39
CA CYS A 128 -7.76 9.32 -4.08
C CYS A 128 -7.73 9.06 -2.57
N MET A 129 -8.67 8.21 -2.12
CA MET A 129 -8.85 7.87 -0.71
C MET A 129 -7.96 6.72 -0.28
N ALA A 130 -7.63 5.80 -1.17
CA ALA A 130 -6.86 4.61 -0.86
C ALA A 130 -5.64 4.43 -1.77
N LEU A 131 -4.51 4.07 -1.15
CA LEU A 131 -3.32 3.59 -1.84
C LEU A 131 -3.09 2.13 -1.46
N ILE A 132 -3.25 1.23 -2.43
CA ILE A 132 -3.04 -0.20 -2.24
C ILE A 132 -1.60 -0.53 -2.64
N ALA A 133 -0.80 -1.03 -1.71
CA ALA A 133 0.64 -1.20 -1.95
C ALA A 133 1.17 -2.56 -1.49
N THR A 134 2.28 -2.99 -2.12
CA THR A 134 3.12 -4.07 -1.60
C THR A 134 4.28 -3.49 -0.80
N ASP A 135 4.83 -4.26 0.15
CA ASP A 135 5.90 -3.80 1.05
C ASP A 135 7.09 -3.16 0.31
N VAL A 136 7.57 -3.82 -0.75
CA VAL A 136 8.73 -3.35 -1.52
C VAL A 136 8.45 -1.99 -2.16
N ALA A 137 7.26 -1.79 -2.68
CA ALA A 137 6.90 -0.54 -3.35
C ALA A 137 6.54 0.58 -2.38
N ALA A 138 6.11 0.23 -1.18
CA ALA A 138 5.77 1.18 -0.12
C ALA A 138 6.98 1.69 0.68
N ARG A 139 8.16 1.09 0.49
CA ARG A 139 9.40 1.61 1.11
C ARG A 139 9.69 3.00 0.58
N GLY A 140 9.96 3.93 1.50
CA GLY A 140 10.25 5.32 1.15
C GLY A 140 9.03 6.17 0.81
N ILE A 141 7.80 5.64 0.92
CA ILE A 141 6.60 6.48 0.83
C ILE A 141 6.63 7.49 1.98
N ASP A 142 6.74 8.76 1.62
CA ASP A 142 6.59 9.88 2.54
C ASP A 142 5.33 10.65 2.17
N VAL A 143 4.25 10.38 2.90
CA VAL A 143 2.94 11.03 2.69
C VAL A 143 2.38 11.38 4.04
N GLU A 144 2.00 12.64 4.19
CA GLU A 144 1.30 13.14 5.36
C GLU A 144 -0.21 12.94 5.26
N GLY A 145 -0.90 13.05 6.40
CA GLY A 145 -2.35 12.99 6.47
C GLY A 145 -2.93 11.61 6.16
N VAL A 146 -2.19 10.53 6.40
CA VAL A 146 -2.70 9.16 6.35
C VAL A 146 -3.34 8.82 7.69
N ASN A 147 -4.66 8.68 7.71
CA ASN A 147 -5.42 8.39 8.91
C ASN A 147 -5.35 6.93 9.33
N CYS A 148 -5.35 6.03 8.34
CA CYS A 148 -5.45 4.59 8.58
C CYS A 148 -4.45 3.80 7.74
N VAL A 149 -3.87 2.76 8.34
CA VAL A 149 -3.12 1.71 7.65
C VAL A 149 -3.85 0.39 7.81
N ILE A 150 -4.13 -0.28 6.70
CA ILE A 150 -4.75 -1.61 6.69
C ILE A 150 -3.70 -2.65 6.32
N HIS A 151 -3.47 -3.62 7.19
CA HIS A 151 -2.79 -4.86 6.84
C HIS A 151 -3.81 -5.83 6.26
N TYR A 152 -4.08 -5.72 4.95
CA TYR A 152 -4.97 -6.63 4.22
C TYR A 152 -4.47 -8.07 4.30
N ASP A 153 -3.16 -8.25 4.15
CA ASP A 153 -2.44 -9.46 4.49
C ASP A 153 -1.48 -9.18 5.64
N PRO A 154 -1.36 -10.07 6.63
CA PRO A 154 -0.42 -9.91 7.73
C PRO A 154 1.00 -9.68 7.23
N PRO A 155 1.78 -8.81 7.87
CA PRO A 155 3.21 -8.67 7.62
C PRO A 155 3.96 -9.96 7.99
N GLU A 156 5.19 -10.08 7.51
CA GLU A 156 6.01 -11.29 7.73
C GLU A 156 6.56 -11.37 9.16
N ASN A 157 6.83 -10.23 9.79
CA ASN A 157 7.44 -10.11 11.12
C ASN A 157 7.12 -8.75 11.77
N GLY A 158 7.57 -8.56 13.01
CA GLY A 158 7.36 -7.32 13.77
C GLY A 158 8.01 -6.10 13.12
N LYS A 159 9.18 -6.24 12.48
CA LYS A 159 9.84 -5.16 11.76
C LYS A 159 8.98 -4.66 10.60
N ALA A 160 8.45 -5.57 9.78
CA ALA A 160 7.54 -5.21 8.69
C ALA A 160 6.23 -4.59 9.21
N TYR A 161 5.73 -5.06 10.37
CA TYR A 161 4.59 -4.46 11.05
C TYR A 161 4.86 -3.00 11.40
N LYS A 162 5.97 -2.70 12.09
CA LYS A 162 6.38 -1.33 12.46
C LYS A 162 6.54 -0.44 11.22
N HIS A 163 7.20 -0.93 10.16
CA HIS A 163 7.43 -0.17 8.92
C HIS A 163 6.13 0.19 8.19
N ARG A 164 5.16 -0.73 8.14
CA ARG A 164 3.84 -0.47 7.56
C ARG A 164 3.06 0.52 8.42
N SER A 165 3.00 0.27 9.72
CA SER A 165 2.28 1.10 10.70
C SER A 165 2.81 2.54 10.71
N GLY A 166 4.11 2.73 10.61
CA GLY A 166 4.75 4.05 10.53
C GLY A 166 4.45 4.86 9.25
N ARG A 167 3.50 4.42 8.42
CA ARG A 167 2.96 5.25 7.33
C ARG A 167 1.83 6.18 7.81
N THR A 168 1.29 5.94 9.00
CA THR A 168 0.39 6.88 9.70
C THR A 168 1.04 7.40 10.98
N ALA A 169 0.33 8.16 11.78
CA ALA A 169 0.79 8.78 13.05
C ALA A 169 2.07 9.61 12.90
N ARG A 170 2.21 10.36 11.81
CA ARG A 170 3.33 11.26 11.57
C ARG A 170 3.01 12.67 12.08
N GLY A 171 4.06 13.42 12.44
CA GLY A 171 3.89 14.81 12.89
C GLY A 171 3.11 14.97 14.21
N GLY A 172 3.09 13.94 15.08
CA GLY A 172 2.37 13.99 16.35
C GLY A 172 0.87 13.68 16.26
N SER A 173 0.36 13.30 15.09
CA SER A 173 -1.03 12.84 14.93
C SER A 173 -1.22 11.41 15.44
N SER A 174 -2.44 11.05 15.87
CA SER A 174 -2.83 9.68 16.14
C SER A 174 -3.09 8.92 14.85
N GLY A 175 -2.74 7.64 14.80
CA GLY A 175 -2.94 6.77 13.64
C GLY A 175 -3.75 5.53 13.98
N ILE A 176 -4.46 5.00 12.98
CA ILE A 176 -5.21 3.75 13.11
C ILE A 176 -4.55 2.65 12.31
N ILE A 177 -4.37 1.51 12.93
CA ILE A 177 -3.85 0.29 12.29
C ILE A 177 -4.92 -0.79 12.37
N ILE A 178 -5.36 -1.30 11.23
CA ILE A 178 -6.34 -2.40 11.17
C ILE A 178 -5.73 -3.59 10.46
N SER A 179 -5.61 -4.71 11.16
CA SER A 179 -5.10 -5.96 10.60
C SER A 179 -6.26 -6.92 10.32
N LEU A 180 -6.45 -7.30 9.04
CA LEU A 180 -7.51 -8.19 8.59
C LEU A 180 -7.01 -9.64 8.63
N ILE A 181 -7.41 -10.39 9.66
CA ILE A 181 -6.82 -11.68 10.03
C ILE A 181 -7.79 -12.83 9.71
N GLN A 182 -7.28 -13.88 9.09
CA GLN A 182 -8.00 -15.15 8.96
C GLN A 182 -7.67 -16.07 10.15
N LYS A 183 -8.61 -16.93 10.54
CA LYS A 183 -8.41 -17.86 11.69
C LYS A 183 -7.07 -18.60 11.67
N PRO A 184 -6.59 -19.17 10.54
CA PRO A 184 -5.29 -19.86 10.51
C PRO A 184 -4.08 -18.95 10.79
N GLN A 185 -4.20 -17.63 10.54
CA GLN A 185 -3.11 -16.67 10.70
C GLN A 185 -2.94 -16.19 12.16
N ARG A 186 -3.89 -16.51 13.05
CA ARG A 186 -3.92 -16.00 14.42
C ARG A 186 -2.63 -16.25 15.20
N LYS A 187 -2.06 -17.46 15.13
CA LYS A 187 -0.81 -17.80 15.85
C LYS A 187 0.37 -16.94 15.36
N THR A 188 0.52 -16.78 14.06
CA THR A 188 1.59 -15.95 13.46
C THR A 188 1.44 -14.49 13.87
N VAL A 189 0.22 -13.95 13.81
CA VAL A 189 -0.03 -12.56 14.19
C VAL A 189 0.15 -12.33 15.69
N SER A 190 -0.20 -13.28 16.56
CA SER A 190 0.10 -13.20 18.01
C SER A 190 1.61 -13.16 18.29
N LYS A 191 2.43 -13.83 17.46
CA LYS A 191 3.89 -13.71 17.54
C LYS A 191 4.35 -12.30 17.17
N ILE A 192 3.81 -11.74 16.08
CA ILE A 192 4.11 -10.38 15.64
C ILE A 192 3.73 -9.35 16.71
N GLN A 193 2.56 -9.48 17.34
CA GLN A 193 2.16 -8.58 18.43
C GLN A 193 3.20 -8.57 19.55
N ARG A 194 3.68 -9.74 19.97
CA ARG A 194 4.73 -9.86 21.00
C ARG A 194 6.05 -9.22 20.56
N GLU A 195 6.46 -9.39 19.30
CA GLU A 195 7.69 -8.80 18.75
C GLU A 195 7.64 -7.25 18.75
N VAL A 196 6.46 -6.66 18.61
CA VAL A 196 6.29 -5.20 18.59
C VAL A 196 5.84 -4.62 19.94
N GLY A 197 5.66 -5.46 20.98
CA GLY A 197 5.31 -5.04 22.32
C GLY A 197 3.84 -4.67 22.52
N ILE A 198 2.92 -5.11 21.63
CA ILE A 198 1.49 -4.84 21.76
C ILE A 198 0.73 -6.13 22.15
N ASN A 199 -0.38 -5.97 22.86
CA ASN A 199 -1.27 -7.07 23.23
C ASN A 199 -2.72 -6.65 23.02
N VAL A 200 -3.24 -6.87 21.80
CA VAL A 200 -4.59 -6.47 21.41
C VAL A 200 -5.41 -7.72 21.09
N GLU A 201 -6.63 -7.74 21.54
CA GLU A 201 -7.55 -8.87 21.35
C GLU A 201 -7.96 -9.00 19.88
N PHE A 202 -8.18 -10.25 19.43
CA PHE A 202 -8.73 -10.53 18.12
C PHE A 202 -10.26 -10.50 18.18
N THR A 203 -10.88 -9.53 17.54
CA THR A 203 -12.33 -9.32 17.54
C THR A 203 -12.94 -9.49 16.14
N PRO A 204 -14.23 -9.73 16.01
CA PRO A 204 -14.93 -9.48 14.75
C PRO A 204 -14.80 -8.00 14.35
N PRO A 205 -15.00 -7.63 13.06
CA PRO A 205 -15.06 -6.23 12.64
C PRO A 205 -16.13 -5.46 13.41
N ASP A 206 -15.72 -4.35 14.00
CA ASP A 206 -16.60 -3.43 14.72
C ASP A 206 -16.26 -1.98 14.33
N PHE A 207 -17.07 -1.40 13.46
CA PHE A 207 -16.89 -0.05 12.97
C PHE A 207 -17.26 1.03 14.00
N ALA A 208 -18.01 0.68 15.06
CA ALA A 208 -18.35 1.62 16.11
C ALA A 208 -17.14 2.00 16.98
N GLN A 209 -16.13 1.12 17.03
CA GLN A 209 -14.88 1.39 17.74
C GLN A 209 -13.92 2.32 16.97
N LEU A 210 -14.14 2.54 15.67
CA LEU A 210 -13.29 3.43 14.90
C LEU A 210 -13.60 4.88 15.23
N PRO A 211 -12.57 5.74 15.43
CA PRO A 211 -12.78 7.17 15.58
C PRO A 211 -13.51 7.77 14.38
N GLU A 212 -14.23 8.85 14.62
CA GLU A 212 -14.82 9.62 13.55
C GLU A 212 -13.78 10.57 12.95
N PHE A 213 -13.70 10.57 11.62
CA PHE A 213 -12.89 11.50 10.86
C PHE A 213 -13.79 12.38 10.01
N GLU A 214 -13.41 13.63 9.85
CA GLU A 214 -13.97 14.44 8.77
C GLU A 214 -13.40 13.93 7.44
N VAL A 215 -14.22 13.18 6.69
CA VAL A 215 -13.80 12.55 5.44
C VAL A 215 -14.46 13.24 4.27
N GLU A 216 -13.67 13.92 3.44
CA GLU A 216 -14.11 14.32 2.12
C GLU A 216 -14.13 13.10 1.20
N PHE A 217 -15.33 12.67 0.78
CA PHE A 217 -15.49 11.49 -0.06
C PHE A 217 -15.05 11.77 -1.50
N ILE A 218 -13.99 11.09 -1.93
CA ILE A 218 -13.49 11.16 -3.30
C ILE A 218 -13.91 9.87 -4.02
N GLY A 219 -14.95 9.98 -4.85
CA GLY A 219 -15.47 8.88 -5.64
C GLY A 219 -14.56 8.51 -6.81
N ALA A 220 -14.62 7.25 -7.23
CA ALA A 220 -13.96 6.80 -8.45
C ALA A 220 -14.52 7.57 -9.66
N PRO A 221 -13.68 7.96 -10.63
CA PRO A 221 -14.16 8.59 -11.86
C PRO A 221 -15.13 7.62 -12.55
N ARG A 222 -16.34 8.10 -12.86
CA ARG A 222 -17.33 7.30 -13.60
C ARG A 222 -16.67 6.76 -14.87
N ARG A 223 -16.57 5.45 -15.02
CA ARG A 223 -16.20 4.84 -16.31
C ARG A 223 -17.19 5.36 -17.32
N ARG A 224 -16.73 6.17 -18.28
CA ARG A 224 -17.53 6.51 -19.46
C ARG A 224 -17.87 5.17 -20.10
N SER A 225 -19.14 4.77 -20.07
CA SER A 225 -19.62 3.65 -20.85
C SER A 225 -19.29 3.99 -22.29
N PHE A 226 -18.33 3.28 -22.87
CA PHE A 226 -18.17 3.30 -24.32
C PHE A 226 -19.46 2.75 -24.89
N GLY A 227 -20.31 3.66 -25.35
CA GLY A 227 -21.56 3.36 -25.99
C GLY A 227 -21.31 2.29 -27.05
N SER A 228 -22.00 1.20 -26.91
CA SER A 228 -22.17 0.19 -27.94
C SER A 228 -22.47 0.91 -29.25
N ARG A 229 -21.47 1.05 -30.13
CA ARG A 229 -21.70 1.45 -31.51
C ARG A 229 -22.56 0.38 -32.12
N ASN A 230 -23.86 0.69 -32.26
CA ASN A 230 -24.81 -0.04 -33.10
C ASN A 230 -24.19 -0.23 -34.48
N ARG A 231 -23.65 -1.43 -34.75
CA ARG A 231 -23.42 -1.91 -36.12
C ARG A 231 -24.73 -2.46 -36.63
N ASN A 232 -25.58 -1.62 -37.18
CA ASN A 232 -26.64 -2.06 -38.06
C ASN A 232 -27.11 -0.85 -38.87
N GLU A 233 -26.45 -0.66 -40.01
CA GLU A 233 -27.01 -0.05 -41.19
C GLU A 233 -26.10 -0.40 -42.36
N SER A 234 -26.18 -1.64 -42.81
CA SER A 234 -25.66 -2.03 -44.10
C SER A 234 -26.75 -1.78 -45.14
N SER A 235 -26.56 -0.72 -45.85
CA SER A 235 -27.24 -0.34 -47.06
C SER A 235 -27.51 -1.51 -48.01
N ARG A 236 -28.80 -1.82 -48.23
CA ARG A 236 -29.27 -2.54 -49.40
C ARG A 236 -29.11 -1.60 -50.61
N LYS A 237 -28.09 -1.79 -51.44
CA LYS A 237 -28.04 -1.24 -52.77
C LYS A 237 -28.83 -2.16 -53.70
N HIS A 238 -29.91 -1.60 -54.24
CA HIS A 238 -30.70 -2.09 -55.38
C HIS A 238 -29.81 -2.23 -56.61
N TYR A 239 -29.72 -3.41 -57.16
CA TYR A 239 -29.26 -3.63 -58.54
C TYR A 239 -30.47 -3.54 -59.46
N GLY A 240 -30.63 -2.42 -60.13
CA GLY A 240 -31.57 -2.25 -61.24
C GLY A 240 -31.05 -2.92 -62.49
N ASN A 241 -31.83 -3.81 -62.98
CA ASN A 241 -31.73 -4.50 -64.28
C ASN A 241 -31.95 -3.50 -65.41
N ARG A 242 -31.02 -3.36 -66.35
CA ARG A 242 -31.24 -2.69 -67.66
C ARG A 242 -31.00 -3.68 -68.74
N ASN A 243 -32.11 -4.14 -69.36
CA ASN A 243 -32.17 -4.76 -70.70
C ASN A 243 -31.66 -3.82 -71.72
N ARG A 244 -30.92 -4.36 -72.68
CA ARG A 244 -30.73 -3.81 -74.03
C ARG A 244 -31.28 -4.77 -75.05
N PRO A 245 -32.01 -4.27 -76.09
CA PRO A 245 -32.12 -4.95 -77.37
C PRO A 245 -31.23 -4.27 -78.39
N GLN A 246 -30.84 -5.11 -79.37
CA GLN A 246 -30.13 -4.95 -80.61
C GLN A 246 -28.62 -4.92 -80.57
#